data_663402d40c7321fd9aac7dba91bd2838
#
_entry.id   663402d40c7321fd9aac7dba91bd2838
#
_cell.length_a   1.000
_cell.length_b   1.000
_cell.length_c   1.000
_cell.angle_alpha   90.00
_cell.angle_beta   90.00
_cell.angle_gamma   90.00
#
_symmetry.space_group_name_H-M   'P 1'
#
loop_
_entity.id
_entity.type
_entity.pdbx_description
1 polymer ?
#
loop_
_entity_poly.entity_id
_entity_poly.type
_entity_poly.pdbx_seq_one_letter_code
_entity_poly.pdbx_strand_id
1 'polypeptide(L)'
;MILKKGGLRLKNKIKKDNQFYPLVSIITVVRNGEKYLEQTIKSVLNQSYKNIEYLIIDGDSKDKSLKIIKKYNNKIDYWISQKDNGLWEAMNKGIKLARGSIIGIINSDDTYNKNAVKTAVNYLKNNFDFVFGSVQKYKLLTGFKPWKVKFSFGFYTSHSVGFFIKTKAQKKVGLYNAQFLSADLDFFYKMIIKHKLIGTSSKKEEVFGKFRPGGFSSKINYLDHLRDLNKIRIHNGQNKFYVYCLFIFKIIKNLNKARKAI
;
A
#
# COMPACT_ATOMS: atom_id res chain seq x y z
N MET A 1 3.94 23.27 -15.48
CA MET A 1 4.70 22.60 -14.38
C MET A 1 5.60 21.55 -15.01
N ILE A 2 6.92 21.62 -14.78
CA ILE A 2 7.88 20.75 -15.48
C ILE A 2 7.90 19.38 -14.79
N LEU A 3 7.55 18.31 -15.51
CA LEU A 3 7.71 16.92 -15.09
C LEU A 3 9.21 16.60 -14.97
N LYS A 4 9.66 16.28 -13.77
CA LYS A 4 11.01 15.76 -13.54
C LYS A 4 10.94 14.25 -13.47
N LYS A 5 11.85 13.55 -14.16
CA LYS A 5 11.91 12.09 -14.20
C LYS A 5 13.34 11.59 -14.32
N GLY A 6 13.59 10.33 -13.95
CA GLY A 6 14.89 9.71 -14.04
C GLY A 6 14.83 8.21 -13.77
N GLY A 7 16.01 7.62 -13.58
CA GLY A 7 16.19 6.20 -13.31
C GLY A 7 16.70 5.39 -14.49
N LEU A 8 16.91 4.09 -14.25
CA LEU A 8 17.52 3.15 -15.18
C LEU A 8 16.71 2.95 -16.47
N ARG A 9 15.37 3.06 -16.42
CA ARG A 9 14.50 2.94 -17.60
C ARG A 9 14.82 3.97 -18.68
N LEU A 10 15.24 5.19 -18.30
CA LEU A 10 15.62 6.22 -19.27
C LEU A 10 16.95 5.91 -19.97
N LYS A 11 17.70 4.95 -19.43
CA LYS A 11 18.97 4.43 -20.00
C LYS A 11 18.75 3.08 -20.69
N ASN A 12 17.51 2.73 -21.06
CA ASN A 12 17.11 1.44 -21.67
C ASN A 12 17.48 0.20 -20.84
N LYS A 13 17.77 0.36 -19.52
CA LYS A 13 18.00 -0.76 -18.60
C LYS A 13 16.65 -1.22 -18.03
N ILE A 14 16.00 -2.16 -18.73
CA ILE A 14 14.68 -2.66 -18.39
C ILE A 14 14.80 -4.10 -17.89
N LYS A 15 14.30 -4.37 -16.69
CA LYS A 15 14.20 -5.72 -16.13
C LYS A 15 13.04 -6.48 -16.80
N LYS A 16 13.25 -7.78 -17.02
CA LYS A 16 12.28 -8.64 -17.67
C LYS A 16 11.52 -9.46 -16.63
N ASP A 17 10.23 -9.66 -16.89
CA ASP A 17 9.41 -10.60 -16.15
C ASP A 17 9.70 -12.04 -16.61
N ASN A 18 9.66 -12.97 -15.66
CA ASN A 18 9.91 -14.39 -15.94
C ASN A 18 9.01 -15.23 -15.02
N GLN A 19 8.41 -16.28 -15.57
CA GLN A 19 7.48 -17.14 -14.82
C GLN A 19 8.14 -17.80 -13.61
N PHE A 20 9.40 -18.22 -13.71
CA PHE A 20 10.13 -18.86 -12.61
C PHE A 20 10.72 -17.86 -11.62
N TYR A 21 11.00 -16.64 -12.08
CA TYR A 21 11.59 -15.57 -11.30
C TYR A 21 10.86 -14.25 -11.59
N PRO A 22 9.61 -14.12 -11.10
CA PRO A 22 8.71 -13.03 -11.48
C PRO A 22 9.28 -11.65 -11.13
N LEU A 23 9.05 -10.67 -12.02
CA LEU A 23 9.40 -9.28 -11.73
C LEU A 23 8.42 -8.71 -10.71
N VAL A 24 8.95 -8.15 -9.62
CA VAL A 24 8.17 -7.47 -8.58
C VAL A 24 8.35 -5.96 -8.71
N SER A 25 7.29 -5.25 -9.02
CA SER A 25 7.29 -3.77 -8.98
C SER A 25 7.03 -3.29 -7.55
N ILE A 26 8.03 -2.66 -6.95
CA ILE A 26 7.87 -1.96 -5.67
C ILE A 26 7.67 -0.49 -5.94
N ILE A 27 6.60 0.07 -5.39
CA ILE A 27 6.21 1.47 -5.57
C ILE A 27 6.36 2.20 -4.24
N THR A 28 7.18 3.24 -4.20
CA THR A 28 7.22 4.19 -3.09
C THR A 28 6.57 5.50 -3.51
N VAL A 29 5.60 5.96 -2.71
CA VAL A 29 5.01 7.28 -2.86
C VAL A 29 5.56 8.21 -1.79
N VAL A 30 5.88 9.45 -2.16
CA VAL A 30 6.50 10.41 -1.25
C VAL A 30 6.02 11.84 -1.52
N ARG A 31 5.78 12.58 -0.44
CA ARG A 31 5.62 14.04 -0.47
C ARG A 31 6.19 14.60 0.82
N ASN A 32 7.27 15.38 0.74
CA ASN A 32 8.00 15.94 1.87
C ASN A 32 8.42 14.85 2.90
N GLY A 33 9.17 13.84 2.40
CA GLY A 33 9.57 12.67 3.18
C GLY A 33 11.05 12.61 3.53
N GLU A 34 11.80 13.72 3.48
CA GLU A 34 13.26 13.75 3.62
C GLU A 34 13.80 13.00 4.84
N LYS A 35 13.01 12.98 5.94
CA LYS A 35 13.42 12.38 7.21
C LYS A 35 13.63 10.86 7.13
N TYR A 36 12.83 10.16 6.33
CA TYR A 36 12.80 8.69 6.34
C TYR A 36 13.01 8.05 4.97
N LEU A 37 12.80 8.79 3.88
CA LEU A 37 12.83 8.28 2.51
C LEU A 37 14.11 7.49 2.20
N GLU A 38 15.27 7.94 2.66
CA GLU A 38 16.52 7.24 2.40
C GLU A 38 16.57 5.85 3.04
N GLN A 39 15.97 5.69 4.24
CA GLN A 39 15.85 4.39 4.90
C GLN A 39 14.93 3.46 4.11
N THR A 40 13.81 3.98 3.62
CA THR A 40 12.88 3.23 2.75
C THR A 40 13.58 2.77 1.47
N ILE A 41 14.27 3.67 0.76
CA ILE A 41 15.03 3.34 -0.46
C ILE A 41 16.05 2.23 -0.18
N LYS A 42 16.85 2.36 0.86
CA LYS A 42 17.86 1.35 1.25
C LYS A 42 17.19 0.00 1.55
N SER A 43 16.03 -0.01 2.21
CA SER A 43 15.33 -1.25 2.55
C SER A 43 14.83 -2.00 1.30
N VAL A 44 14.41 -1.30 0.26
CA VAL A 44 14.02 -1.89 -1.02
C VAL A 44 15.24 -2.38 -1.80
N LEU A 45 16.30 -1.58 -1.89
CA LEU A 45 17.52 -1.94 -2.62
C LEU A 45 18.27 -3.13 -2.00
N ASN A 46 18.14 -3.33 -0.67
CA ASN A 46 18.80 -4.41 0.09
C ASN A 46 17.96 -5.69 0.18
N GLN A 47 16.88 -5.82 -0.58
CA GLN A 47 16.09 -7.06 -0.61
C GLN A 47 16.95 -8.25 -1.11
N SER A 48 16.74 -9.42 -0.52
CA SER A 48 17.38 -10.68 -0.95
C SER A 48 16.90 -11.13 -2.33
N TYR A 49 15.64 -10.85 -2.66
CA TYR A 49 15.09 -11.05 -4.00
C TYR A 49 15.61 -9.97 -4.96
N LYS A 50 16.12 -10.36 -6.14
CA LYS A 50 16.85 -9.41 -7.01
C LYS A 50 16.05 -8.91 -8.21
N ASN A 51 15.02 -9.66 -8.66
CA ASN A 51 14.20 -9.22 -9.79
C ASN A 51 13.12 -8.24 -9.36
N ILE A 52 13.57 -7.07 -8.87
CA ILE A 52 12.72 -5.97 -8.40
C ILE A 52 12.85 -4.80 -9.36
N GLU A 53 11.72 -4.29 -9.82
CA GLU A 53 11.58 -3.00 -10.44
C GLU A 53 11.18 -1.98 -9.38
N TYR A 54 12.04 -1.01 -9.10
CA TYR A 54 11.77 -0.01 -8.07
C TYR A 54 11.30 1.31 -8.68
N LEU A 55 10.10 1.74 -8.28
CA LEU A 55 9.45 2.97 -8.74
C LEU A 55 9.30 3.96 -7.59
N ILE A 56 9.61 5.24 -7.81
CA ILE A 56 9.32 6.32 -6.84
C ILE A 56 8.45 7.37 -7.49
N ILE A 57 7.34 7.68 -6.85
CA ILE A 57 6.38 8.71 -7.25
C ILE A 57 6.44 9.83 -6.22
N ASP A 58 7.04 10.95 -6.61
CA ASP A 58 7.17 12.14 -5.77
C ASP A 58 6.10 13.18 -6.14
N GLY A 59 5.31 13.58 -5.14
CA GLY A 59 4.22 14.53 -5.23
C GLY A 59 4.68 16.00 -5.27
N ASP A 60 5.79 16.31 -5.97
CA ASP A 60 6.41 17.64 -6.04
C ASP A 60 6.86 18.14 -4.67
N SER A 61 7.67 17.33 -3.97
CA SER A 61 8.23 17.65 -2.66
C SER A 61 9.02 18.94 -2.67
N LYS A 62 8.90 19.73 -1.59
CA LYS A 62 9.58 21.02 -1.39
C LYS A 62 10.78 20.94 -0.43
N ASP A 63 10.96 19.78 0.19
CA ASP A 63 12.09 19.44 1.06
C ASP A 63 13.23 18.75 0.26
N LYS A 64 14.16 18.09 0.97
CA LYS A 64 15.29 17.38 0.35
C LYS A 64 14.92 16.04 -0.31
N SER A 65 13.63 15.62 -0.34
CA SER A 65 13.20 14.34 -0.90
C SER A 65 13.69 14.13 -2.33
N LEU A 66 13.53 15.12 -3.21
CA LEU A 66 13.99 15.01 -4.59
C LEU A 66 15.53 14.89 -4.69
N LYS A 67 16.29 15.55 -3.82
CA LYS A 67 17.74 15.40 -3.75
C LYS A 67 18.14 13.97 -3.34
N ILE A 68 17.43 13.39 -2.39
CA ILE A 68 17.60 11.99 -1.97
C ILE A 68 17.32 11.03 -3.14
N ILE A 69 16.18 11.19 -3.83
CA ILE A 69 15.85 10.37 -5.01
C ILE A 69 16.93 10.41 -6.06
N LYS A 70 17.42 11.61 -6.41
CA LYS A 70 18.48 11.81 -7.39
C LYS A 70 19.81 11.15 -7.00
N LYS A 71 20.16 11.09 -5.71
CA LYS A 71 21.33 10.36 -5.18
C LYS A 71 21.28 8.87 -5.55
N TYR A 72 20.10 8.28 -5.63
CA TYR A 72 19.87 6.87 -5.97
C TYR A 72 19.45 6.65 -7.43
N ASN A 73 19.56 7.67 -8.30
CA ASN A 73 19.11 7.62 -9.70
C ASN A 73 19.64 6.41 -10.50
N ASN A 74 20.86 5.98 -10.23
CA ASN A 74 21.50 4.83 -10.91
C ASN A 74 21.14 3.46 -10.29
N LYS A 75 20.25 3.43 -9.28
CA LYS A 75 19.80 2.21 -8.58
C LYS A 75 18.29 2.06 -8.61
N ILE A 76 17.53 3.14 -8.87
CA ILE A 76 16.09 3.17 -9.01
C ILE A 76 15.73 2.92 -10.47
N ASP A 77 14.78 2.05 -10.75
CA ASP A 77 14.38 1.74 -12.13
C ASP A 77 13.67 2.92 -12.78
N TYR A 78 12.76 3.58 -12.07
CA TYR A 78 12.11 4.79 -12.58
C TYR A 78 11.60 5.68 -11.45
N TRP A 79 11.73 6.97 -11.59
CA TRP A 79 11.10 7.93 -10.69
C TRP A 79 10.53 9.11 -11.47
N ILE A 80 9.44 9.66 -10.93
CA ILE A 80 8.84 10.91 -11.41
C ILE A 80 8.59 11.83 -10.22
N SER A 81 8.73 13.13 -10.45
CA SER A 81 8.37 14.20 -9.51
C SER A 81 7.40 15.15 -10.22
N GLN A 82 6.18 15.19 -9.75
CA GLN A 82 5.08 15.94 -10.32
C GLN A 82 4.02 16.15 -9.26
N LYS A 83 3.39 17.31 -9.22
CA LYS A 83 2.24 17.58 -8.34
C LYS A 83 1.17 16.50 -8.53
N ASP A 84 0.62 16.04 -7.45
CA ASP A 84 -0.53 15.14 -7.38
C ASP A 84 -1.62 15.70 -6.45
N ASN A 85 -2.81 15.10 -6.50
CA ASN A 85 -3.93 15.44 -5.63
C ASN A 85 -4.01 14.55 -4.40
N GLY A 86 -2.88 13.95 -4.00
CA GLY A 86 -2.75 13.18 -2.77
C GLY A 86 -2.27 11.74 -2.94
N LEU A 87 -2.22 11.04 -1.81
CA LEU A 87 -1.63 9.72 -1.64
C LEU A 87 -2.13 8.69 -2.68
N TRP A 88 -3.44 8.61 -2.85
CA TRP A 88 -4.08 7.60 -3.71
C TRP A 88 -3.81 7.83 -5.18
N GLU A 89 -3.76 9.09 -5.62
CA GLU A 89 -3.38 9.42 -6.99
C GLU A 89 -1.91 9.05 -7.25
N ALA A 90 -1.01 9.34 -6.32
CA ALA A 90 0.39 8.94 -6.43
C ALA A 90 0.54 7.40 -6.52
N MET A 91 -0.19 6.64 -5.67
CA MET A 91 -0.20 5.16 -5.74
C MET A 91 -0.74 4.68 -7.08
N ASN A 92 -1.86 5.22 -7.56
CA ASN A 92 -2.45 4.87 -8.84
C ASN A 92 -1.50 5.15 -10.02
N LYS A 93 -0.76 6.25 -9.96
CA LYS A 93 0.27 6.59 -10.94
C LYS A 93 1.38 5.55 -10.94
N GLY A 94 1.86 5.14 -9.77
CA GLY A 94 2.83 4.06 -9.62
C GLY A 94 2.34 2.72 -10.17
N ILE A 95 1.08 2.33 -9.86
CA ILE A 95 0.45 1.10 -10.36
C ILE A 95 0.38 1.08 -11.90
N LYS A 96 0.00 2.21 -12.52
CA LYS A 96 -0.04 2.33 -13.99
C LYS A 96 1.34 2.21 -14.64
N LEU A 97 2.40 2.58 -13.95
CA LEU A 97 3.79 2.54 -14.42
C LEU A 97 4.48 1.21 -14.14
N ALA A 98 3.93 0.38 -13.26
CA ALA A 98 4.46 -0.92 -12.89
C ALA A 98 4.42 -1.91 -14.06
N ARG A 99 5.50 -2.67 -14.25
CA ARG A 99 5.67 -3.67 -15.32
C ARG A 99 5.77 -5.09 -14.80
N GLY A 100 6.01 -5.26 -13.49
CA GLY A 100 6.12 -6.56 -12.87
C GLY A 100 4.80 -7.31 -12.80
N SER A 101 4.89 -8.63 -12.72
CA SER A 101 3.75 -9.52 -12.51
C SER A 101 3.21 -9.49 -11.06
N ILE A 102 3.99 -8.90 -10.14
CA ILE A 102 3.61 -8.68 -8.74
C ILE A 102 3.84 -7.21 -8.40
N ILE A 103 2.92 -6.62 -7.63
CA ILE A 103 3.01 -5.25 -7.14
C ILE A 103 3.06 -5.27 -5.62
N GLY A 104 4.00 -4.50 -5.05
CA GLY A 104 4.05 -4.11 -3.65
C GLY A 104 4.14 -2.59 -3.53
N ILE A 105 3.51 -2.03 -2.51
CA ILE A 105 3.58 -0.60 -2.21
C ILE A 105 4.23 -0.42 -0.85
N ILE A 106 5.12 0.55 -0.74
CA ILE A 106 5.73 0.93 0.53
C ILE A 106 5.75 2.45 0.65
N ASN A 107 5.21 2.99 1.74
CA ASN A 107 5.25 4.42 1.99
C ASN A 107 6.69 4.89 2.31
N SER A 108 6.95 6.16 2.11
CA SER A 108 8.29 6.76 2.24
C SER A 108 8.84 6.80 3.66
N ASP A 109 8.06 6.40 4.65
CA ASP A 109 8.42 6.34 6.07
C ASP A 109 8.48 4.89 6.63
N ASP A 110 8.12 3.89 5.82
CA ASP A 110 8.15 2.48 6.16
C ASP A 110 9.46 1.80 5.70
N THR A 111 9.75 0.61 6.22
CA THR A 111 10.91 -0.19 5.79
C THR A 111 10.57 -1.66 5.63
N TYR A 112 11.08 -2.29 4.59
CA TYR A 112 11.04 -3.75 4.42
C TYR A 112 12.15 -4.46 5.22
N ASN A 113 11.85 -5.63 5.74
CA ASN A 113 12.85 -6.60 6.17
C ASN A 113 13.50 -7.27 4.94
N LYS A 114 14.73 -7.73 5.08
CA LYS A 114 15.59 -8.25 3.99
C LYS A 114 14.91 -9.30 3.09
N ASN A 115 14.02 -10.13 3.65
CA ASN A 115 13.40 -11.24 2.92
C ASN A 115 11.92 -10.98 2.53
N ALA A 116 11.38 -9.79 2.78
CA ALA A 116 9.97 -9.49 2.56
C ALA A 116 9.47 -9.85 1.15
N VAL A 117 10.19 -9.36 0.13
CA VAL A 117 9.82 -9.62 -1.27
C VAL A 117 9.97 -11.10 -1.63
N LYS A 118 11.06 -11.77 -1.19
CA LYS A 118 11.26 -13.21 -1.41
C LYS A 118 10.11 -14.03 -0.82
N THR A 119 9.73 -13.73 0.41
CA THR A 119 8.62 -14.39 1.10
C THR A 119 7.29 -14.15 0.38
N ALA A 120 6.98 -12.90 0.00
CA ALA A 120 5.78 -12.57 -0.75
C ALA A 120 5.70 -13.32 -2.09
N VAL A 121 6.81 -13.39 -2.84
CA VAL A 121 6.89 -14.15 -4.11
C VAL A 121 6.60 -15.63 -3.87
N ASN A 122 7.15 -16.24 -2.81
CA ASN A 122 6.92 -17.64 -2.50
C ASN A 122 5.44 -17.95 -2.25
N TYR A 123 4.72 -17.08 -1.53
CA TYR A 123 3.26 -17.23 -1.36
C TYR A 123 2.51 -17.05 -2.67
N LEU A 124 2.89 -16.08 -3.49
CA LEU A 124 2.19 -15.75 -4.73
C LEU A 124 2.50 -16.70 -5.90
N LYS A 125 3.54 -17.52 -5.81
CA LYS A 125 3.77 -18.63 -6.75
C LYS A 125 2.69 -19.72 -6.64
N ASN A 126 2.07 -19.86 -5.48
CA ASN A 126 0.91 -20.72 -5.28
C ASN A 126 -0.35 -20.03 -5.86
N ASN A 127 -1.51 -20.66 -5.68
CA ASN A 127 -2.78 -20.17 -6.24
C ASN A 127 -3.39 -18.95 -5.52
N PHE A 128 -2.57 -18.15 -4.82
CA PHE A 128 -3.02 -16.92 -4.18
C PHE A 128 -2.89 -15.72 -5.11
N ASP A 129 -3.90 -14.85 -5.09
CA ASP A 129 -3.91 -13.59 -5.84
C ASP A 129 -3.15 -12.49 -5.10
N PHE A 130 -3.15 -12.54 -3.75
CA PHE A 130 -2.50 -11.57 -2.88
C PHE A 130 -2.06 -12.20 -1.54
N VAL A 131 -1.16 -11.51 -0.86
CA VAL A 131 -0.67 -11.90 0.46
C VAL A 131 -0.55 -10.69 1.39
N PHE A 132 -0.96 -10.89 2.65
CA PHE A 132 -0.68 -9.97 3.75
C PHE A 132 0.46 -10.53 4.63
N GLY A 133 1.60 -9.86 4.66
CA GLY A 133 2.70 -10.19 5.55
C GLY A 133 2.46 -9.68 6.97
N SER A 134 3.11 -10.32 7.96
CA SER A 134 3.19 -9.78 9.31
C SER A 134 3.94 -8.45 9.31
N VAL A 135 3.50 -7.46 10.11
CA VAL A 135 4.03 -6.10 10.12
C VAL A 135 4.28 -5.63 11.54
N GLN A 136 5.48 -5.13 11.81
CA GLN A 136 5.81 -4.49 13.07
C GLN A 136 5.33 -3.05 13.08
N LYS A 137 4.41 -2.72 13.99
CA LYS A 137 3.97 -1.35 14.31
C LYS A 137 4.33 -1.06 15.78
N TYR A 138 3.42 -0.63 16.63
CA TYR A 138 3.59 -0.63 18.10
C TYR A 138 3.62 -2.06 18.65
N LYS A 139 2.86 -2.94 18.01
CA LYS A 139 2.84 -4.38 18.23
C LYS A 139 2.93 -5.10 16.90
N LEU A 140 3.22 -6.39 16.94
CA LEU A 140 3.20 -7.22 15.76
C LEU A 140 1.75 -7.42 15.27
N LEU A 141 1.47 -6.99 14.05
CA LEU A 141 0.20 -7.21 13.36
C LEU A 141 0.35 -8.44 12.47
N THR A 142 -0.54 -9.41 12.63
CA THR A 142 -0.48 -10.68 11.91
C THR A 142 -1.84 -11.11 11.39
N GLY A 143 -1.82 -11.92 10.34
CA GLY A 143 -3.00 -12.62 9.85
C GLY A 143 -3.89 -11.80 8.93
N PHE A 144 -4.60 -12.54 8.09
CA PHE A 144 -5.66 -12.06 7.23
C PHE A 144 -6.97 -12.75 7.63
N LYS A 145 -8.02 -11.97 7.92
CA LYS A 145 -9.30 -12.43 8.46
C LYS A 145 -10.45 -11.99 7.55
N PRO A 146 -10.63 -12.64 6.36
CA PRO A 146 -11.60 -12.20 5.35
C PRO A 146 -13.04 -12.14 5.88
N TRP A 147 -13.42 -13.02 6.83
CA TRP A 147 -14.72 -13.03 7.45
C TRP A 147 -15.06 -11.72 8.20
N LYS A 148 -14.04 -10.95 8.64
CA LYS A 148 -14.24 -9.65 9.30
C LYS A 148 -14.55 -8.50 8.34
N VAL A 149 -14.33 -8.66 7.04
CA VAL A 149 -14.43 -7.55 6.08
C VAL A 149 -15.78 -6.83 6.15
N LYS A 150 -16.87 -7.56 6.38
CA LYS A 150 -18.23 -6.99 6.43
C LYS A 150 -18.51 -6.13 7.66
N PHE A 151 -17.81 -6.31 8.78
CA PHE A 151 -18.15 -5.62 10.05
C PHE A 151 -16.97 -5.04 10.81
N SER A 152 -15.72 -5.34 10.45
CA SER A 152 -14.53 -4.85 11.15
C SER A 152 -13.50 -4.31 10.18
N PHE A 153 -12.58 -3.45 10.71
CA PHE A 153 -11.46 -2.93 9.93
C PHE A 153 -10.17 -3.73 10.12
N GLY A 154 -10.07 -4.51 11.18
CA GLY A 154 -8.87 -5.26 11.52
C GLY A 154 -8.78 -6.61 10.82
N PHE A 155 -9.09 -6.70 9.53
CA PHE A 155 -9.04 -7.94 8.78
C PHE A 155 -7.72 -8.16 8.02
N TYR A 156 -6.86 -7.16 7.97
CA TYR A 156 -5.54 -7.19 7.33
C TYR A 156 -4.49 -6.47 8.18
N THR A 157 -3.22 -6.63 7.83
CA THR A 157 -2.10 -6.08 8.60
C THR A 157 -1.74 -4.66 8.21
N SER A 158 -1.58 -4.40 6.92
CA SER A 158 -1.25 -3.08 6.35
C SER A 158 -1.58 -3.05 4.87
N HIS A 159 -1.96 -1.88 4.35
CA HIS A 159 -2.17 -1.65 2.92
C HIS A 159 -0.88 -1.33 2.16
N SER A 160 0.20 -1.04 2.87
CA SER A 160 1.52 -0.72 2.29
C SER A 160 2.51 -1.85 2.56
N VAL A 161 3.47 -1.65 3.43
CA VAL A 161 4.59 -2.56 3.72
C VAL A 161 4.23 -4.04 3.89
N GLY A 162 2.99 -4.36 4.26
CA GLY A 162 2.52 -5.74 4.45
C GLY A 162 1.76 -6.34 3.26
N PHE A 163 1.54 -5.64 2.16
CA PHE A 163 0.65 -6.09 1.10
C PHE A 163 1.35 -6.27 -0.24
N PHE A 164 1.15 -7.45 -0.85
CA PHE A 164 1.57 -7.75 -2.22
C PHE A 164 0.42 -8.41 -2.98
N ILE A 165 0.28 -8.06 -4.26
CA ILE A 165 -0.78 -8.54 -5.13
C ILE A 165 -0.25 -8.89 -6.53
N LYS A 166 -0.76 -9.94 -7.16
CA LYS A 166 -0.51 -10.21 -8.58
C LYS A 166 -1.06 -9.07 -9.44
N THR A 167 -0.30 -8.59 -10.40
CA THR A 167 -0.72 -7.51 -11.32
C THR A 167 -2.02 -7.86 -12.06
N LYS A 168 -2.23 -9.13 -12.40
CA LYS A 168 -3.49 -9.61 -12.98
C LYS A 168 -4.68 -9.37 -12.04
N ALA A 169 -4.50 -9.65 -10.75
CA ALA A 169 -5.52 -9.41 -9.74
C ALA A 169 -5.73 -7.90 -9.49
N GLN A 170 -4.65 -7.11 -9.43
CA GLN A 170 -4.71 -5.65 -9.35
C GLN A 170 -5.53 -5.05 -10.50
N LYS A 171 -5.29 -5.49 -11.74
CA LYS A 171 -6.04 -5.05 -12.93
C LYS A 171 -7.52 -5.40 -12.84
N LYS A 172 -7.87 -6.59 -12.32
CA LYS A 172 -9.26 -7.02 -12.13
C LYS A 172 -10.02 -6.15 -11.13
N VAL A 173 -9.37 -5.72 -10.04
CA VAL A 173 -9.97 -4.84 -9.01
C VAL A 173 -9.99 -3.39 -9.47
N GLY A 174 -9.01 -2.97 -10.25
CA GLY A 174 -8.82 -1.58 -10.70
C GLY A 174 -7.89 -0.78 -9.80
N LEU A 175 -8.08 0.53 -9.79
CA LEU A 175 -7.28 1.49 -9.05
C LEU A 175 -7.94 1.86 -7.71
N TYR A 176 -7.18 2.49 -6.82
CA TYR A 176 -7.72 3.11 -5.62
C TYR A 176 -8.67 4.26 -5.99
N ASN A 177 -9.84 4.30 -5.36
CA ASN A 177 -10.78 5.41 -5.55
C ASN A 177 -10.37 6.59 -4.66
N ALA A 178 -9.72 7.59 -5.25
CA ALA A 178 -9.18 8.75 -4.53
C ALA A 178 -10.26 9.66 -3.90
N GLN A 179 -11.56 9.41 -4.14
CA GLN A 179 -12.65 10.12 -3.46
C GLN A 179 -12.81 9.69 -2.00
N PHE A 180 -12.28 8.52 -1.61
CA PHE A 180 -12.32 8.02 -0.25
C PHE A 180 -11.03 8.34 0.52
N LEU A 181 -11.18 8.73 1.79
CA LEU A 181 -10.03 8.89 2.70
C LEU A 181 -9.32 7.56 2.92
N SER A 182 -10.10 6.47 3.02
CA SER A 182 -9.63 5.09 3.23
C SER A 182 -9.81 4.26 1.96
N ALA A 183 -9.26 4.74 0.84
CA ALA A 183 -9.41 4.07 -0.45
C ALA A 183 -8.81 2.65 -0.48
N ASP A 184 -7.87 2.34 0.42
CA ASP A 184 -7.39 0.97 0.65
C ASP A 184 -8.52 0.03 1.10
N LEU A 185 -9.43 0.49 1.96
CA LEU A 185 -10.58 -0.30 2.38
C LEU A 185 -11.57 -0.52 1.24
N ASP A 186 -11.86 0.49 0.42
CA ASP A 186 -12.69 0.32 -0.79
C ASP A 186 -12.07 -0.72 -1.73
N PHE A 187 -10.76 -0.62 -1.95
CA PHE A 187 -10.02 -1.56 -2.78
C PHE A 187 -10.11 -2.99 -2.22
N PHE A 188 -9.89 -3.18 -0.93
CA PHE A 188 -9.96 -4.51 -0.30
C PHE A 188 -11.39 -5.06 -0.24
N TYR A 189 -12.41 -4.21 -0.10
CA TYR A 189 -13.80 -4.63 -0.25
C TYR A 189 -14.07 -5.19 -1.64
N LYS A 190 -13.70 -4.46 -2.68
CA LYS A 190 -13.80 -4.92 -4.08
C LYS A 190 -13.05 -6.22 -4.29
N MET A 191 -11.82 -6.28 -3.81
CA MET A 191 -10.93 -7.44 -3.95
C MET A 191 -11.55 -8.71 -3.35
N ILE A 192 -12.06 -8.62 -2.11
CA ILE A 192 -12.52 -9.79 -1.34
C ILE A 192 -13.98 -10.11 -1.65
N ILE A 193 -14.87 -9.11 -1.62
CA ILE A 193 -16.32 -9.32 -1.70
C ILE A 193 -16.78 -9.39 -3.15
N LYS A 194 -16.39 -8.41 -3.98
CA LYS A 194 -16.89 -8.28 -5.33
C LYS A 194 -16.18 -9.23 -6.30
N HIS A 195 -14.85 -9.29 -6.23
CA HIS A 195 -14.03 -10.08 -7.15
C HIS A 195 -13.67 -11.47 -6.60
N LYS A 196 -13.96 -11.76 -5.32
CA LYS A 196 -13.71 -13.04 -4.64
C LYS A 196 -12.29 -13.56 -4.87
N LEU A 197 -11.31 -12.66 -4.82
CA LEU A 197 -9.89 -13.02 -4.97
C LEU A 197 -9.43 -13.88 -3.78
N ILE A 198 -8.55 -14.82 -4.06
CA ILE A 198 -8.02 -15.76 -3.07
C ILE A 198 -6.74 -15.18 -2.50
N GLY A 199 -6.73 -14.92 -1.19
CA GLY A 199 -5.57 -14.39 -0.50
C GLY A 199 -5.19 -15.18 0.72
N THR A 200 -3.97 -14.91 1.20
CA THR A 200 -3.42 -15.54 2.40
C THR A 200 -2.67 -14.53 3.26
N SER A 201 -2.17 -14.98 4.39
CA SER A 201 -1.21 -14.24 5.20
C SER A 201 0.09 -15.03 5.39
N SER A 202 1.20 -14.31 5.57
CA SER A 202 2.45 -14.94 5.99
C SER A 202 2.34 -15.53 7.40
N LYS A 203 3.25 -16.44 7.74
CA LYS A 203 3.43 -16.88 9.12
C LYS A 203 3.77 -15.69 10.01
N LYS A 204 3.52 -15.84 11.33
CA LYS A 204 3.76 -14.76 12.31
C LYS A 204 5.21 -14.30 12.32
N GLU A 205 6.14 -15.20 12.17
CA GLU A 205 7.60 -15.00 12.20
C GLU A 205 8.11 -14.34 10.91
N GLU A 206 7.38 -14.47 9.81
CA GLU A 206 7.73 -13.91 8.51
C GLU A 206 7.28 -12.44 8.44
N VAL A 207 8.01 -11.58 9.18
CA VAL A 207 7.72 -10.15 9.25
C VAL A 207 8.21 -9.45 7.98
N PHE A 208 7.29 -8.85 7.23
CA PHE A 208 7.61 -8.16 5.98
C PHE A 208 8.33 -6.84 6.21
N GLY A 209 8.02 -6.16 7.31
CA GLY A 209 8.69 -4.90 7.59
C GLY A 209 8.10 -4.13 8.76
N LYS A 210 8.55 -2.88 8.88
CA LYS A 210 8.14 -1.96 9.94
C LYS A 210 7.27 -0.85 9.36
N PHE A 211 6.05 -0.73 9.89
CA PHE A 211 5.13 0.37 9.63
C PHE A 211 5.37 1.47 10.66
N ARG A 212 5.72 2.66 10.22
CA ARG A 212 5.96 3.80 11.12
C ARG A 212 4.65 4.53 11.44
N PRO A 213 4.30 4.68 12.72
CA PRO A 213 3.16 5.49 13.14
C PRO A 213 3.40 6.98 12.88
N GLY A 214 2.32 7.76 12.75
CA GLY A 214 2.40 9.22 12.59
C GLY A 214 2.23 9.73 11.15
N GLY A 215 2.05 8.83 10.18
CA GLY A 215 1.77 9.17 8.79
C GLY A 215 0.35 9.70 8.55
N PHE A 216 -0.09 9.69 7.28
CA PHE A 216 -1.37 10.22 6.81
C PHE A 216 -2.58 9.75 7.62
N SER A 217 -2.69 8.45 7.88
CA SER A 217 -3.84 7.87 8.59
C SER A 217 -3.98 8.31 10.05
N SER A 218 -2.91 8.76 10.69
CA SER A 218 -2.96 9.25 12.08
C SER A 218 -3.54 10.66 12.21
N LYS A 219 -3.66 11.39 11.11
CA LYS A 219 -4.21 12.76 11.05
C LYS A 219 -5.70 12.78 10.76
N ILE A 220 -6.30 11.62 10.42
CA ILE A 220 -7.73 11.54 10.11
C ILE A 220 -8.52 11.53 11.42
N ASN A 221 -9.49 12.45 11.54
CA ASN A 221 -10.42 12.50 12.64
C ASN A 221 -11.24 11.19 12.70
N TYR A 222 -11.53 10.70 13.91
CA TYR A 222 -12.25 9.43 14.11
C TYR A 222 -13.64 9.41 13.48
N LEU A 223 -14.41 10.49 13.60
CA LEU A 223 -15.75 10.59 13.01
C LEU A 223 -15.69 10.64 11.48
N ASP A 224 -14.74 11.39 10.91
CA ASP A 224 -14.57 11.45 9.46
C ASP A 224 -14.14 10.10 8.90
N HIS A 225 -13.29 9.39 9.59
CA HIS A 225 -12.94 8.02 9.24
C HIS A 225 -14.16 7.09 9.27
N LEU A 226 -15.01 7.17 10.30
CA LEU A 226 -16.24 6.35 10.36
C LEU A 226 -17.24 6.72 9.26
N ARG A 227 -17.42 8.01 8.96
CA ARG A 227 -18.28 8.49 7.87
C ARG A 227 -17.80 7.98 6.52
N ASP A 228 -16.51 8.08 6.26
CA ASP A 228 -15.86 7.57 5.04
C ASP A 228 -16.09 6.06 4.88
N LEU A 229 -15.91 5.30 5.96
CA LEU A 229 -16.17 3.86 5.98
C LEU A 229 -17.61 3.49 5.68
N ASN A 230 -18.58 4.27 6.16
CA ASN A 230 -20.00 4.06 5.82
C ASN A 230 -20.25 4.29 4.34
N LYS A 231 -19.67 5.38 3.78
CA LYS A 231 -19.73 5.65 2.33
C LYS A 231 -19.16 4.49 1.53
N ILE A 232 -17.99 3.98 1.91
CA ILE A 232 -17.34 2.82 1.25
C ILE A 232 -18.22 1.59 1.31
N ARG A 233 -18.82 1.27 2.46
CA ARG A 233 -19.70 0.11 2.67
C ARG A 233 -20.95 0.18 1.79
N ILE A 234 -21.63 1.33 1.79
CA ILE A 234 -22.82 1.58 0.98
C ILE A 234 -22.45 1.54 -0.51
N HIS A 235 -21.34 2.17 -0.92
CA HIS A 235 -20.84 2.15 -2.29
C HIS A 235 -20.57 0.73 -2.80
N ASN A 236 -20.14 -0.16 -1.91
CA ASN A 236 -19.88 -1.57 -2.21
C ASN A 236 -21.11 -2.49 -1.96
N GLY A 237 -22.31 -1.93 -1.87
CA GLY A 237 -23.58 -2.68 -1.85
C GLY A 237 -23.97 -3.26 -0.50
N GLN A 238 -23.39 -2.83 0.62
CA GLN A 238 -23.90 -3.23 1.93
C GLN A 238 -25.22 -2.54 2.24
N ASN A 239 -26.10 -3.27 2.94
CA ASN A 239 -27.40 -2.75 3.36
C ASN A 239 -27.24 -1.48 4.22
N LYS A 240 -27.91 -0.38 3.85
CA LYS A 240 -27.80 0.92 4.51
C LYS A 240 -28.17 0.85 6.00
N PHE A 241 -29.26 0.18 6.35
CA PHE A 241 -29.71 0.04 7.74
C PHE A 241 -28.64 -0.64 8.59
N TYR A 242 -28.11 -1.78 8.13
CA TYR A 242 -27.00 -2.47 8.80
C TYR A 242 -25.76 -1.57 8.99
N VAL A 243 -25.38 -0.81 7.96
CA VAL A 243 -24.23 0.11 8.02
C VAL A 243 -24.44 1.21 9.06
N TYR A 244 -25.65 1.77 9.15
CA TYR A 244 -25.98 2.78 10.18
C TYR A 244 -26.01 2.19 11.59
N CYS A 245 -26.55 0.99 11.79
CA CYS A 245 -26.48 0.30 13.08
C CYS A 245 -25.01 0.08 13.52
N LEU A 246 -24.15 -0.36 12.61
CA LEU A 246 -22.71 -0.49 12.88
C LEU A 246 -22.02 0.84 13.22
N PHE A 247 -22.42 1.93 12.58
CA PHE A 247 -21.91 3.27 12.85
C PHE A 247 -22.25 3.71 14.28
N ILE A 248 -23.52 3.62 14.66
CA ILE A 248 -24.00 3.96 16.01
C ILE A 248 -23.28 3.09 17.05
N PHE A 249 -23.23 1.77 16.84
CA PHE A 249 -22.50 0.86 17.72
C PHE A 249 -21.04 1.26 17.93
N LYS A 250 -20.33 1.65 16.86
CA LYS A 250 -18.93 2.07 16.95
C LYS A 250 -18.74 3.40 17.66
N ILE A 251 -19.68 4.34 17.50
CA ILE A 251 -19.67 5.60 18.26
C ILE A 251 -19.84 5.30 19.76
N ILE A 252 -20.85 4.51 20.13
CA ILE A 252 -21.12 4.14 21.53
C ILE A 252 -19.91 3.42 22.13
N LYS A 253 -19.38 2.41 21.43
CA LYS A 253 -18.22 1.65 21.90
C LYS A 253 -16.94 2.52 22.08
N ASN A 254 -16.83 3.64 21.39
CA ASN A 254 -15.65 4.52 21.40
C ASN A 254 -16.02 5.98 21.71
N LEU A 255 -16.96 6.20 22.64
CA LEU A 255 -17.46 7.54 23.01
C LEU A 255 -16.34 8.54 23.31
N ASN A 256 -15.29 8.10 24.01
CA ASN A 256 -14.16 8.97 24.35
C ASN A 256 -13.38 9.44 23.09
N LYS A 257 -13.32 8.65 22.03
CA LYS A 257 -12.71 9.04 20.75
C LYS A 257 -13.64 9.92 19.94
N ALA A 258 -14.93 9.64 19.98
CA ALA A 258 -15.95 10.45 19.31
C ALA A 258 -16.03 11.86 19.92
N ARG A 259 -16.03 12.00 21.26
CA ARG A 259 -16.01 13.30 21.97
C ARG A 259 -14.80 14.15 21.67
N LYS A 260 -13.61 13.53 21.49
CA LYS A 260 -12.38 14.26 21.11
C LYS A 260 -12.35 14.70 19.64
N ALA A 261 -13.32 14.30 18.87
CA ALA A 261 -13.42 14.52 17.45
C ALA A 261 -14.50 15.56 17.08
N ILE A 262 -15.28 16.00 18.07
CA ILE A 262 -16.18 17.16 18.04
C ILE A 262 -15.43 18.38 18.59
#